data_0826a382b9a0a16ccd938c433bb02245
#
_entry.id   0826a382b9a0a16ccd938c433bb02245
#
_cell.length_a   1.000
_cell.length_b   1.000
_cell.length_c   1.000
_cell.angle_alpha   90.00
_cell.angle_beta   90.00
_cell.angle_gamma   90.00
#
_symmetry.space_group_name_H-M   'P 1'
#
loop_
_entity.id
_entity.type
_entity.pdbx_description
1 polymer ?
#
loop_
_entity_poly.entity_id
_entity_poly.type
_entity_poly.pdbx_seq_one_letter_code
_entity_poly.pdbx_strand_id
1 'polypeptide(L)'
;MSKTYNWRKLNEKELTRVYLDEMRRDFPPTELKPLSMILNSEANGTAHTWGVFDGETLAAYLLMVRPAGSRVSQLDYFAVLPEYRAAGLGAQLLADLPQHERGAQAILIEAEWHKIRISLNDNHLNLLAW
;
A
#
# COMPACT_ATOMS: atom_id res chain seq x y z
N MET A 1 -3.33 -14.69 -21.17
CA MET A 1 -2.07 -14.13 -20.63
C MET A 1 -2.36 -13.27 -19.43
N SER A 2 -1.58 -13.43 -18.39
CA SER A 2 -1.69 -12.57 -17.22
C SER A 2 -1.15 -11.19 -17.54
N LYS A 3 -1.83 -10.17 -17.05
CA LYS A 3 -1.45 -8.78 -17.21
C LYS A 3 -0.25 -8.47 -16.32
N THR A 4 0.70 -7.70 -16.83
CA THR A 4 1.85 -7.25 -16.07
C THR A 4 1.59 -5.84 -15.56
N TYR A 5 1.77 -5.65 -14.26
CA TYR A 5 1.61 -4.36 -13.61
C TYR A 5 2.97 -3.81 -13.16
N ASN A 6 3.15 -2.51 -13.31
CA ASN A 6 4.36 -1.83 -12.85
C ASN A 6 4.12 -1.18 -11.49
N TRP A 7 5.02 -1.44 -10.57
CA TRP A 7 5.03 -0.79 -9.26
C TRP A 7 6.05 0.34 -9.26
N ARG A 8 5.65 1.52 -8.83
CA ARG A 8 6.59 2.61 -8.58
C ARG A 8 6.08 3.50 -7.47
N LYS A 9 7.00 4.13 -6.77
CA LYS A 9 6.62 5.09 -5.74
C LYS A 9 6.00 6.32 -6.36
N LEU A 10 4.89 6.79 -5.80
CA LEU A 10 4.24 8.02 -6.22
C LEU A 10 5.03 9.21 -5.67
N ASN A 11 5.16 10.27 -6.47
CA ASN A 11 5.70 11.52 -6.00
C ASN A 11 4.60 12.34 -5.29
N GLU A 12 4.97 13.49 -4.71
CA GLU A 12 4.03 14.32 -3.95
C GLU A 12 2.81 14.74 -4.77
N LYS A 13 3.03 15.15 -6.01
CA LYS A 13 1.95 15.59 -6.91
C LYS A 13 1.00 14.45 -7.23
N GLU A 14 1.54 13.28 -7.52
CA GLU A 14 0.74 12.08 -7.82
C GLU A 14 -0.05 11.63 -6.59
N LEU A 15 0.61 11.60 -5.44
CA LEU A 15 -0.06 11.22 -4.19
C LEU A 15 -1.19 12.19 -3.83
N THR A 16 -0.98 13.48 -4.01
CA THR A 16 -2.02 14.48 -3.78
C THR A 16 -3.24 14.20 -4.65
N ARG A 17 -3.02 13.90 -5.92
CA ARG A 17 -4.12 13.55 -6.83
C ARG A 17 -4.84 12.28 -6.40
N VAL A 18 -4.07 11.24 -6.05
CA VAL A 18 -4.66 9.97 -5.58
C VAL A 18 -5.47 10.20 -4.30
N TYR A 19 -4.97 11.02 -3.39
CA TYR A 19 -5.70 11.35 -2.17
C TYR A 19 -7.04 12.01 -2.47
N LEU A 20 -7.02 13.05 -3.30
CA LEU A 20 -8.22 13.84 -3.59
C LEU A 20 -9.24 13.07 -4.44
N ASP A 21 -8.78 12.30 -5.42
CA ASP A 21 -9.66 11.64 -6.38
C ASP A 21 -10.08 10.24 -5.94
N GLU A 22 -9.19 9.52 -5.23
CA GLU A 22 -9.40 8.10 -4.94
C GLU A 22 -9.59 7.83 -3.44
N MET A 23 -8.66 8.27 -2.59
CA MET A 23 -8.70 7.93 -1.17
C MET A 23 -9.90 8.54 -0.47
N ARG A 24 -10.28 9.75 -0.80
CA ARG A 24 -11.47 10.39 -0.26
C ARG A 24 -12.76 9.68 -0.64
N ARG A 25 -12.78 9.00 -1.76
CA ARG A 25 -13.90 8.14 -2.18
C ARG A 25 -13.87 6.80 -1.47
N ASP A 26 -12.68 6.20 -1.32
CA ASP A 26 -12.52 4.81 -0.86
C ASP A 26 -12.59 4.68 0.66
N PHE A 27 -12.27 5.73 1.40
CA PHE A 27 -12.20 5.67 2.87
C PHE A 27 -13.09 6.75 3.51
N PRO A 28 -13.82 6.41 4.60
CA PRO A 28 -14.62 7.39 5.31
C PRO A 28 -13.73 8.48 5.93
N PRO A 29 -14.25 9.72 6.04
CA PRO A 29 -13.46 10.82 6.62
C PRO A 29 -12.89 10.55 8.01
N THR A 30 -13.60 9.72 8.80
CA THR A 30 -13.16 9.36 10.16
C THR A 30 -11.95 8.42 10.17
N GLU A 31 -11.67 7.75 9.05
CA GLU A 31 -10.56 6.80 8.94
C GLU A 31 -9.41 7.34 8.10
N LEU A 32 -9.63 8.45 7.40
CA LEU A 32 -8.65 9.00 6.48
C LEU A 32 -7.83 10.10 7.18
N LYS A 33 -6.52 9.89 7.28
CA LYS A 33 -5.59 10.91 7.79
C LYS A 33 -5.62 12.16 6.90
N PRO A 34 -5.42 13.37 7.48
CA PRO A 34 -5.29 14.57 6.66
C PRO A 34 -4.13 14.44 5.65
N LEU A 35 -4.32 15.00 4.47
CA LEU A 35 -3.29 14.96 3.42
C LEU A 35 -1.95 15.55 3.91
N SER A 36 -2.00 16.64 4.67
CA SER A 36 -0.78 17.28 5.20
C SER A 36 0.03 16.31 6.07
N MET A 37 -0.65 15.50 6.87
CA MET A 37 0.02 14.50 7.71
C MET A 37 0.72 13.44 6.87
N ILE A 38 0.05 12.96 5.84
CA ILE A 38 0.62 11.95 4.91
C ILE A 38 1.83 12.54 4.19
N LEU A 39 1.70 13.75 3.65
CA LEU A 39 2.80 14.40 2.93
C LEU A 39 4.01 14.67 3.84
N ASN A 40 3.77 15.06 5.08
CA ASN A 40 4.85 15.24 6.06
C ASN A 40 5.57 13.92 6.35
N SER A 41 4.82 12.84 6.49
CA SER A 41 5.42 11.52 6.73
C SER A 41 6.24 11.05 5.53
N GLU A 42 5.80 11.33 4.32
CA GLU A 42 6.58 11.00 3.12
C GLU A 42 7.83 11.86 3.00
N ALA A 43 7.71 13.15 3.33
CA ALA A 43 8.85 14.06 3.28
C ALA A 43 9.95 13.69 4.28
N ASN A 44 9.57 13.18 5.47
CA ASN A 44 10.56 12.79 6.48
C ASN A 44 10.97 11.31 6.39
N GLY A 45 10.51 10.58 5.38
CA GLY A 45 10.94 9.21 5.11
C GLY A 45 10.22 8.13 5.93
N THR A 46 9.17 8.48 6.66
CA THR A 46 8.42 7.50 7.46
C THR A 46 7.21 6.92 6.74
N ALA A 47 6.91 7.39 5.54
CA ALA A 47 5.86 6.84 4.69
C ALA A 47 6.29 6.87 3.23
N HIS A 48 5.76 5.94 2.46
CA HIS A 48 5.87 5.96 1.00
C HIS A 48 4.65 5.25 0.41
N THR A 49 4.25 5.67 -0.78
CA THR A 49 3.07 5.11 -1.44
C THR A 49 3.46 4.48 -2.76
N TRP A 50 3.13 3.20 -2.90
CA TRP A 50 3.27 2.49 -4.16
C TRP A 50 2.05 2.75 -5.03
N GLY A 51 2.28 3.15 -6.26
CA GLY A 51 1.29 3.09 -7.32
C GLY A 51 1.52 1.85 -8.15
N VAL A 52 0.45 1.15 -8.48
CA VAL A 52 0.49 -0.03 -9.34
C VAL A 52 -0.19 0.35 -10.64
N PHE A 53 0.55 0.25 -11.73
CA PHE A 53 0.14 0.80 -13.03
C PHE A 53 -0.07 -0.30 -14.07
N ASP A 54 -1.16 -0.15 -14.81
CA ASP A 54 -1.43 -0.86 -16.04
C ASP A 54 -1.05 0.10 -17.18
N GLY A 55 0.18 -0.03 -17.69
CA GLY A 55 0.73 1.00 -18.57
C GLY A 55 0.85 2.33 -17.85
N GLU A 56 0.14 3.34 -18.30
CA GLU A 56 0.11 4.67 -17.67
C GLU A 56 -1.10 4.86 -16.75
N THR A 57 -1.99 3.88 -16.69
CA THR A 57 -3.22 3.96 -15.90
C THR A 57 -2.99 3.40 -14.50
N LEU A 58 -3.33 4.15 -13.47
CA LEU A 58 -3.28 3.67 -12.10
C LEU A 58 -4.33 2.59 -11.89
N ALA A 59 -3.91 1.44 -11.39
CA ALA A 59 -4.79 0.32 -11.09
C ALA A 59 -5.03 0.15 -9.60
N ALA A 60 -4.03 0.51 -8.77
CA ALA A 60 -4.12 0.35 -7.32
C ALA A 60 -3.09 1.24 -6.64
N TYR A 61 -3.27 1.48 -5.34
CA TYR A 61 -2.29 2.16 -4.51
C TYR A 61 -2.16 1.48 -3.15
N LEU A 62 -0.95 1.53 -2.60
CA LEU A 62 -0.63 0.96 -1.29
C LEU A 62 0.23 1.97 -0.53
N LEU A 63 -0.30 2.54 0.52
CA LEU A 63 0.40 3.51 1.36
C LEU A 63 1.02 2.80 2.55
N MET A 64 2.35 2.82 2.61
CA MET A 64 3.12 2.16 3.65
C MET A 64 3.66 3.16 4.66
N VAL A 65 3.62 2.79 5.94
CA VAL A 65 4.21 3.58 7.02
C VAL A 65 5.25 2.73 7.73
N ARG A 66 6.45 3.29 7.88
CA ARG A 66 7.53 2.65 8.63
C ARG A 66 8.20 3.70 9.49
N PRO A 67 7.93 3.70 10.82
CA PRO A 67 8.58 4.64 11.72
C PRO A 67 10.10 4.54 11.66
N ALA A 68 10.80 5.63 11.94
CA ALA A 68 12.24 5.67 11.92
C ALA A 68 12.82 4.60 12.87
N GLY A 69 13.78 3.82 12.37
CA GLY A 69 14.41 2.74 13.13
C GLY A 69 13.60 1.45 13.19
N SER A 70 12.37 1.45 12.71
CA SER A 70 11.54 0.24 12.68
C SER A 70 11.88 -0.64 11.49
N ARG A 71 11.79 -1.96 11.70
CA ARG A 71 11.92 -2.96 10.65
C ARG A 71 10.56 -3.51 10.22
N VAL A 72 9.48 -2.92 10.72
CA VAL A 72 8.11 -3.31 10.38
C VAL A 72 7.49 -2.19 9.56
N SER A 73 7.01 -2.53 8.37
CA SER A 73 6.19 -1.65 7.54
C SER A 73 4.73 -1.97 7.78
N GLN A 74 3.91 -0.94 7.93
CA GLN A 74 2.47 -1.10 8.06
C GLN A 74 1.79 -0.63 6.79
N LEU A 75 0.88 -1.46 6.28
CA LEU A 75 0.01 -1.08 5.17
C LEU A 75 -1.16 -0.27 5.74
N ASP A 76 -1.09 1.05 5.58
CA ASP A 76 -2.09 1.97 6.13
C ASP A 76 -3.33 2.09 5.25
N TYR A 77 -3.13 2.24 3.95
CA TYR A 77 -4.22 2.36 2.98
C TYR A 77 -3.91 1.53 1.75
N PHE A 78 -4.89 0.75 1.33
CA PHE A 78 -4.79 -0.08 0.15
C PHE A 78 -6.13 -0.11 -0.55
N ALA A 79 -6.12 0.18 -1.84
CA ALA A 79 -7.31 0.02 -2.66
C ALA A 79 -6.94 -0.31 -4.10
N VAL A 80 -7.76 -1.15 -4.70
CA VAL A 80 -7.77 -1.39 -6.15
C VAL A 80 -8.83 -0.46 -6.75
N LEU A 81 -8.49 0.23 -7.82
CA LEU A 81 -9.43 1.13 -8.46
C LEU A 81 -10.62 0.36 -9.04
N PRO A 82 -11.81 0.99 -9.12
CA PRO A 82 -13.04 0.25 -9.50
C PRO A 82 -12.94 -0.57 -10.77
N GLU A 83 -12.26 -0.07 -11.80
CA GLU A 83 -12.12 -0.73 -13.09
C GLU A 83 -11.31 -2.03 -13.01
N TYR A 84 -10.58 -2.24 -11.94
CA TYR A 84 -9.68 -3.39 -11.77
C TYR A 84 -10.14 -4.37 -10.68
N ARG A 85 -11.28 -4.14 -10.03
CA ARG A 85 -11.68 -4.88 -8.82
C ARG A 85 -12.12 -6.32 -9.06
N ALA A 86 -12.57 -6.67 -10.25
CA ALA A 86 -13.21 -7.96 -10.50
C ALA A 86 -12.25 -9.13 -10.78
N ALA A 87 -10.93 -8.91 -10.85
CA ALA A 87 -9.98 -9.89 -11.36
C ALA A 87 -9.07 -10.53 -10.30
N GLY A 88 -9.37 -10.38 -9.02
CA GLY A 88 -8.52 -10.90 -7.94
C GLY A 88 -7.20 -10.16 -7.79
N LEU A 89 -7.10 -8.96 -8.33
CA LEU A 89 -5.86 -8.18 -8.31
C LEU A 89 -5.43 -7.84 -6.89
N GLY A 90 -6.37 -7.54 -6.00
CA GLY A 90 -6.04 -7.20 -4.62
C GLY A 90 -5.22 -8.27 -3.92
N ALA A 91 -5.65 -9.52 -4.02
CA ALA A 91 -4.94 -10.64 -3.41
C ALA A 91 -3.55 -10.83 -4.02
N GLN A 92 -3.44 -10.68 -5.34
CA GLN A 92 -2.16 -10.78 -6.04
C GLN A 92 -1.19 -9.68 -5.57
N LEU A 93 -1.67 -8.44 -5.44
CA LEU A 93 -0.83 -7.33 -5.01
C LEU A 93 -0.34 -7.51 -3.58
N LEU A 94 -1.19 -8.01 -2.69
CA LEU A 94 -0.76 -8.30 -1.32
C LEU A 94 0.30 -9.41 -1.28
N ALA A 95 0.17 -10.42 -2.13
CA ALA A 95 1.18 -11.47 -2.25
C ALA A 95 2.50 -10.93 -2.81
N ASP A 96 2.45 -9.96 -3.70
CA ASP A 96 3.63 -9.39 -4.33
C ASP A 96 4.29 -8.26 -3.49
N LEU A 97 3.56 -7.68 -2.55
CA LEU A 97 4.03 -6.56 -1.74
C LEU A 97 5.40 -6.79 -1.08
N PRO A 98 5.69 -7.98 -0.50
CA PRO A 98 6.99 -8.20 0.13
C PRO A 98 8.18 -8.00 -0.79
N GLN A 99 8.03 -8.25 -2.10
CA GLN A 99 9.10 -8.06 -3.07
C GLN A 99 9.45 -6.58 -3.26
N HIS A 100 8.52 -5.69 -2.96
CA HIS A 100 8.69 -4.25 -3.08
C HIS A 100 9.09 -3.60 -1.75
N GLU A 101 8.78 -4.24 -0.63
CA GLU A 101 9.10 -3.78 0.73
C GLU A 101 10.32 -4.52 1.30
N ARG A 102 11.38 -4.66 0.53
CA ARG A 102 12.56 -5.48 0.88
C ARG A 102 13.32 -4.99 2.11
N GLY A 103 13.20 -3.71 2.46
CA GLY A 103 13.84 -3.17 3.64
C GLY A 103 13.13 -3.56 4.95
N ALA A 104 11.94 -4.10 4.88
CA ALA A 104 11.17 -4.49 6.06
C ALA A 104 11.38 -5.97 6.38
N GLN A 105 11.43 -6.30 7.67
CA GLN A 105 11.43 -7.68 8.15
C GLN A 105 10.04 -8.26 8.26
N ALA A 106 9.03 -7.38 8.40
CA ALA A 106 7.63 -7.79 8.49
C ALA A 106 6.75 -6.68 7.94
N ILE A 107 5.59 -7.06 7.43
CA ILE A 107 4.56 -6.13 6.98
C ILE A 107 3.32 -6.40 7.83
N LEU A 108 2.80 -5.34 8.47
CA LEU A 108 1.58 -5.41 9.25
C LEU A 108 0.43 -4.91 8.37
N ILE A 109 -0.60 -5.75 8.25
CA ILE A 109 -1.81 -5.39 7.53
C ILE A 109 -2.97 -5.46 8.51
N GLU A 110 -3.66 -4.33 8.71
CA GLU A 110 -4.89 -4.30 9.49
C GLU A 110 -6.07 -4.47 8.55
N ALA A 111 -6.77 -5.58 8.70
CA ALA A 111 -8.08 -5.76 8.10
C ALA A 111 -9.15 -5.41 9.15
N GLU A 112 -10.37 -5.16 8.69
CA GLU A 112 -11.49 -4.71 9.54
C GLU A 112 -11.70 -5.59 10.78
N TRP A 113 -11.38 -6.88 10.68
CA TRP A 113 -11.66 -7.87 11.73
C TRP A 113 -10.41 -8.47 12.37
N HIS A 114 -9.25 -8.36 11.73
CA HIS A 114 -8.00 -8.95 12.23
C HIS A 114 -6.80 -8.09 11.86
N LYS A 115 -5.78 -8.19 12.68
CA LYS A 115 -4.45 -7.77 12.29
C LYS A 115 -3.75 -8.97 11.67
N ILE A 116 -3.26 -8.80 10.46
CA ILE A 116 -2.52 -9.84 9.76
C ILE A 116 -1.07 -9.39 9.64
N ARG A 117 -0.18 -10.22 10.12
CA ARG A 117 1.26 -9.96 9.99
C ARG A 117 1.83 -10.86 8.92
N ILE A 118 2.51 -10.25 7.98
CA ILE A 118 3.27 -10.96 6.96
C ILE A 118 4.73 -10.88 7.36
N SER A 119 5.30 -12.02 7.73
CA SER A 119 6.72 -12.10 8.07
C SER A 119 7.50 -12.53 6.83
N LEU A 120 8.56 -11.80 6.53
CA LEU A 120 9.47 -12.11 5.43
C LEU A 120 10.62 -12.90 5.99
N ASN A 121 10.57 -14.22 5.85
CA ASN A 121 11.64 -15.10 6.31
C ASN A 121 12.10 -15.97 5.14
N ASP A 122 13.39 -15.90 4.81
CA ASP A 122 14.02 -16.73 3.77
C ASP A 122 13.28 -16.73 2.43
N ASN A 123 12.79 -15.56 2.01
CA ASN A 123 12.02 -15.37 0.77
C ASN A 123 10.65 -16.06 0.77
N HIS A 124 10.19 -16.55 1.91
CA HIS A 124 8.85 -17.13 2.04
C HIS A 124 7.91 -16.16 2.74
N LEU A 125 6.70 -16.12 2.25
CA LEU A 125 5.63 -15.32 2.83
C LEU A 125 4.95 -16.15 3.93
N ASN A 126 5.09 -15.70 5.17
CA ASN A 126 4.38 -16.31 6.30
C ASN A 126 3.29 -15.35 6.77
N LEU A 127 2.05 -15.81 6.65
CA LEU A 127 0.88 -15.04 7.08
C LEU A 127 0.56 -15.44 8.52
N LEU A 128 0.67 -14.47 9.44
CA LEU A 128 0.34 -14.67 10.85
C LEU A 128 -0.87 -13.81 11.18
N ALA A 129 -1.94 -14.45 11.64
CA ALA A 129 -3.15 -13.78 12.09
C ALA A 129 -3.21 -13.79 13.62
N TRP A 130 -3.63 -12.65 14.23
CA TRP A 130 -3.86 -12.57 15.66
C TRP A 130 -4.98 -11.60 16.03
#